data_6a8846997435d5a1e42944d9cfa79ae2
#
_entry.id   6a8846997435d5a1e42944d9cfa79ae2
#
_cell.length_a   1.000
_cell.length_b   1.000
_cell.length_c   1.000
_cell.angle_alpha   90.00
_cell.angle_beta   90.00
_cell.angle_gamma   90.00
#
_symmetry.space_group_name_H-M   'P 1'
#
loop_
_entity.id
_entity.type
_entity.pdbx_description
1 polymer ?
#
loop_
_entity_poly.entity_id
_entity_poly.type
_entity_poly.pdbx_seq_one_letter_code
_entity_poly.pdbx_strand_id
1 'polypeptide(L)'
;MALTISETLRIGTRGGATLTGLGDVTGALEVGRRADIVLVDLSGVHCRPVHDPRAALLYSVRSTSDVHSVLVDGDLVVADRRLLTYDLAQILSDADAIAAELVDLSRGGTIQHYAP
;
A
#
# COMPACT_ATOMS: atom_id res chain seq x y z
N MET A 1 -23.77 13.42 -3.22
CA MET A 1 -22.82 13.76 -4.31
C MET A 1 -21.73 12.72 -4.31
N ALA A 2 -21.48 12.03 -5.40
CA ALA A 2 -20.44 11.00 -5.50
C ALA A 2 -19.10 11.65 -5.90
N LEU A 3 -18.00 11.13 -5.36
CA LEU A 3 -16.64 11.56 -5.75
C LEU A 3 -16.32 11.04 -7.16
N THR A 4 -15.69 11.89 -7.96
CA THR A 4 -15.10 11.47 -9.23
C THR A 4 -13.82 10.69 -9.03
N ILE A 5 -13.39 9.91 -10.04
CA ILE A 5 -12.09 9.19 -10.04
C ILE A 5 -10.92 10.15 -9.74
N SER A 6 -10.91 11.31 -10.37
CA SER A 6 -9.85 12.30 -10.18
C SER A 6 -9.81 12.87 -8.76
N GLU A 7 -10.98 13.14 -8.16
CA GLU A 7 -11.07 13.59 -6.76
C GLU A 7 -10.59 12.52 -5.80
N THR A 8 -10.97 11.27 -6.02
CA THR A 8 -10.54 10.14 -5.18
C THR A 8 -9.03 9.96 -5.22
N LEU A 9 -8.42 9.98 -6.40
CA LEU A 9 -6.96 9.90 -6.55
C LEU A 9 -6.27 11.10 -5.89
N ARG A 10 -6.81 12.31 -6.03
CA ARG A 10 -6.28 13.50 -5.39
C ARG A 10 -6.33 13.40 -3.86
N ILE A 11 -7.40 12.86 -3.30
CA ILE A 11 -7.51 12.63 -1.85
C ILE A 11 -6.45 11.63 -1.41
N GLY A 12 -6.27 10.51 -2.12
CA GLY A 12 -5.29 9.48 -1.79
C GLY A 12 -3.82 9.90 -1.96
N THR A 13 -3.55 10.98 -2.70
CA THR A 13 -2.19 11.48 -2.96
C THR A 13 -1.95 12.81 -2.26
N ARG A 14 -2.27 13.93 -2.90
CA ARG A 14 -2.06 15.29 -2.36
C ARG A 14 -2.82 15.52 -1.06
N GLY A 15 -4.04 15.02 -0.94
CA GLY A 15 -4.85 15.14 0.27
C GLY A 15 -4.21 14.42 1.44
N GLY A 16 -3.75 13.19 1.25
CA GLY A 16 -3.01 12.43 2.26
C GLY A 16 -1.74 13.14 2.71
N ALA A 17 -0.93 13.61 1.75
CA ALA A 17 0.29 14.37 2.05
C ALA A 17 0.00 15.66 2.85
N THR A 18 -1.06 16.39 2.49
CA THR A 18 -1.47 17.61 3.21
C THR A 18 -1.89 17.30 4.65
N LEU A 19 -2.67 16.23 4.85
CA LEU A 19 -3.14 15.83 6.19
C LEU A 19 -1.98 15.44 7.12
N THR A 20 -0.91 14.87 6.57
CA THR A 20 0.29 14.49 7.33
C THR A 20 1.31 15.63 7.46
N GLY A 21 1.02 16.82 6.97
CA GLY A 21 1.93 17.98 6.99
C GLY A 21 3.05 17.93 5.95
N LEU A 22 2.97 17.00 4.98
CA LEU A 22 3.97 16.80 3.92
C LEU A 22 3.53 17.33 2.56
N GLY A 23 2.47 18.14 2.49
CA GLY A 23 1.84 18.60 1.25
C GLY A 23 2.78 19.40 0.32
N ASP A 24 3.79 20.08 0.87
CA ASP A 24 4.80 20.80 0.09
C ASP A 24 5.98 19.92 -0.33
N VAL A 25 6.09 18.71 0.25
CA VAL A 25 7.22 17.81 0.08
C VAL A 25 6.91 16.68 -0.89
N THR A 26 5.72 16.07 -0.77
CA THR A 26 5.32 14.89 -1.56
C THR A 26 3.85 14.95 -1.99
N GLY A 27 3.32 13.84 -2.51
CA GLY A 27 1.91 13.70 -2.93
C GLY A 27 1.65 14.12 -4.38
N ALA A 28 2.68 14.51 -5.13
CA ALA A 28 2.59 14.82 -6.56
C ALA A 28 3.92 14.58 -7.28
N LEU A 29 3.84 14.23 -8.57
CA LEU A 29 4.99 14.11 -9.45
C LEU A 29 5.29 15.49 -10.05
N GLU A 30 6.05 16.30 -9.33
CA GLU A 30 6.43 17.68 -9.70
C GLU A 30 7.91 17.90 -9.40
N VAL A 31 8.56 18.73 -10.24
CA VAL A 31 9.97 19.11 -10.02
C VAL A 31 10.11 19.81 -8.67
N GLY A 32 11.10 19.40 -7.88
CA GLY A 32 11.37 19.94 -6.54
C GLY A 32 10.66 19.21 -5.41
N ARG A 33 9.82 18.20 -5.71
CA ARG A 33 9.22 17.30 -4.72
C ARG A 33 10.04 16.03 -4.55
N ARG A 34 9.88 15.37 -3.41
CA ARG A 34 10.46 14.05 -3.18
C ARG A 34 9.86 13.01 -4.12
N ALA A 35 10.69 12.08 -4.55
CA ALA A 35 10.28 11.01 -5.44
C ALA A 35 9.66 9.83 -4.65
N ASP A 36 8.43 10.04 -4.14
CA ASP A 36 7.58 8.97 -3.60
C ASP A 36 6.71 8.46 -4.74
N ILE A 37 7.12 7.36 -5.34
CA ILE A 37 6.53 6.87 -6.61
C ILE A 37 6.19 5.40 -6.48
N VAL A 38 4.97 5.04 -6.88
CA VAL A 38 4.52 3.65 -7.01
C VAL A 38 4.28 3.33 -8.48
N LEU A 39 4.95 2.30 -8.98
CA LEU A 39 4.70 1.74 -10.31
C LEU A 39 3.75 0.56 -10.19
N VAL A 40 2.67 0.61 -10.97
CA VAL A 40 1.62 -0.41 -10.96
C VAL A 40 1.51 -1.06 -12.34
N ASP A 41 1.49 -2.38 -12.36
CA ASP A 41 1.30 -3.19 -13.56
C ASP A 41 -0.19 -3.47 -13.77
N LEU A 42 -0.75 -2.96 -14.87
CA LEU A 42 -2.16 -3.17 -15.25
C LEU A 42 -2.35 -4.31 -16.27
N SER A 43 -1.35 -5.15 -16.48
CA SER A 43 -1.41 -6.24 -17.47
C SER A 43 -2.27 -7.43 -17.01
N GLY A 44 -2.53 -7.57 -15.71
CA GLY A 44 -3.29 -8.65 -15.11
C GLY A 44 -4.72 -8.79 -15.66
N VAL A 45 -5.22 -10.02 -15.76
CA VAL A 45 -6.57 -10.32 -16.31
C VAL A 45 -7.70 -9.60 -15.55
N HIS A 46 -7.54 -9.38 -14.25
CA HIS A 46 -8.51 -8.66 -13.42
C HIS A 46 -8.57 -7.16 -13.71
N CYS A 47 -7.55 -6.60 -14.37
CA CYS A 47 -7.54 -5.21 -14.83
C CYS A 47 -8.10 -5.04 -16.24
N ARG A 48 -8.36 -6.14 -16.97
CA ARG A 48 -8.76 -6.10 -18.38
C ARG A 48 -10.29 -6.13 -18.55
N PRO A 49 -10.84 -5.40 -19.53
CA PRO A 49 -10.18 -4.44 -20.41
C PRO A 49 -9.88 -3.10 -19.70
N VAL A 50 -8.73 -2.49 -19.97
CA VAL A 50 -8.37 -1.17 -19.42
C VAL A 50 -8.89 -0.08 -20.34
N HIS A 51 -10.00 0.55 -20.00
CA HIS A 51 -10.55 1.71 -20.71
C HIS A 51 -10.00 3.04 -20.14
N ASP A 52 -9.91 3.14 -18.82
CA ASP A 52 -9.30 4.26 -18.09
C ASP A 52 -8.33 3.69 -17.03
N PRO A 53 -7.01 3.94 -17.18
CA PRO A 53 -6.02 3.47 -16.20
C PRO A 53 -6.28 3.96 -14.77
N ARG A 54 -6.89 5.15 -14.60
CA ARG A 54 -7.24 5.70 -13.29
C ARG A 54 -8.37 4.92 -12.63
N ALA A 55 -9.35 4.49 -13.43
CA ALA A 55 -10.43 3.62 -12.94
C ALA A 55 -9.88 2.23 -12.57
N ALA A 56 -9.01 1.65 -13.41
CA ALA A 56 -8.36 0.39 -13.10
C ALA A 56 -7.55 0.47 -11.81
N LEU A 57 -6.81 1.56 -11.61
CA LEU A 57 -6.03 1.80 -10.39
C LEU A 57 -6.90 1.81 -9.13
N LEU A 58 -8.10 2.40 -9.18
CA LEU A 58 -9.00 2.49 -8.02
C LEU A 58 -9.81 1.24 -7.75
N TYR A 59 -10.25 0.53 -8.80
CA TYR A 59 -11.25 -0.51 -8.66
C TYR A 59 -10.75 -1.93 -8.92
N SER A 60 -9.64 -2.09 -9.63
CA SER A 60 -9.18 -3.39 -10.09
C SER A 60 -7.84 -3.81 -9.52
N VAL A 61 -6.95 -2.86 -9.25
CA VAL A 61 -5.57 -3.12 -8.78
C VAL A 61 -5.55 -3.80 -7.42
N ARG A 62 -4.71 -4.81 -7.30
CA ARG A 62 -4.40 -5.53 -6.07
C ARG A 62 -3.00 -5.18 -5.60
N SER A 63 -2.88 -4.65 -4.39
CA SER A 63 -1.58 -4.22 -3.84
C SER A 63 -0.54 -5.34 -3.77
N THR A 64 -0.98 -6.58 -3.58
CA THR A 64 -0.10 -7.74 -3.41
C THR A 64 0.48 -8.28 -4.72
N SER A 65 -0.19 -8.06 -5.86
CA SER A 65 0.23 -8.63 -7.15
C SER A 65 0.63 -7.59 -8.19
N ASP A 66 0.07 -6.38 -8.11
CA ASP A 66 0.16 -5.43 -9.22
C ASP A 66 1.11 -4.27 -8.92
N VAL A 67 1.48 -4.02 -7.65
CA VAL A 67 2.55 -3.07 -7.31
C VAL A 67 3.89 -3.67 -7.73
N HIS A 68 4.47 -3.10 -8.78
CA HIS A 68 5.72 -3.58 -9.37
C HIS A 68 6.95 -3.03 -8.65
N SER A 69 6.98 -1.71 -8.43
CA SER A 69 8.11 -1.04 -7.78
C SER A 69 7.63 0.13 -6.95
N VAL A 70 8.34 0.41 -5.86
CA VAL A 70 8.07 1.55 -4.97
C VAL A 70 9.37 2.28 -4.69
N LEU A 71 9.35 3.60 -4.89
CA LEU A 71 10.39 4.52 -4.48
C LEU A 71 9.87 5.37 -3.31
N VAL A 72 10.72 5.59 -2.32
CA VAL A 72 10.47 6.51 -1.20
C VAL A 72 11.65 7.47 -1.13
N ASP A 73 11.39 8.76 -1.26
CA ASP A 73 12.40 9.82 -1.32
C ASP A 73 13.49 9.58 -2.39
N GLY A 74 13.14 8.85 -3.46
CA GLY A 74 14.04 8.46 -4.53
C GLY A 74 14.75 7.12 -4.34
N ASP A 75 14.72 6.54 -3.14
CA ASP A 75 15.30 5.24 -2.87
C ASP A 75 14.34 4.11 -3.27
N LEU A 76 14.84 3.13 -4.01
CA LEU A 76 14.07 1.97 -4.44
C LEU A 76 13.90 0.99 -3.26
N VAL A 77 12.70 0.90 -2.71
CA VAL A 77 12.39 0.02 -1.57
C VAL A 77 11.70 -1.28 -1.97
N VAL A 78 10.99 -1.27 -3.10
CA VAL A 78 10.41 -2.47 -3.74
C VAL A 78 10.81 -2.47 -5.20
N ALA A 79 11.35 -3.59 -5.69
CA ALA A 79 11.63 -3.84 -7.10
C ALA A 79 11.10 -5.21 -7.50
N ASP A 80 10.51 -5.29 -8.68
CA ASP A 80 9.97 -6.54 -9.22
C ASP A 80 9.10 -7.31 -8.20
N ARG A 81 8.27 -6.57 -7.45
CA ARG A 81 7.39 -7.09 -6.38
C ARG A 81 8.13 -7.66 -5.15
N ARG A 82 9.43 -7.35 -5.02
CA ARG A 82 10.25 -7.81 -3.88
C ARG A 82 10.64 -6.63 -3.00
N LEU A 83 10.44 -6.77 -1.71
CA LEU A 83 10.94 -5.83 -0.73
C LEU A 83 12.47 -5.94 -0.65
N LEU A 84 13.19 -4.82 -0.81
CA LEU A 84 14.65 -4.79 -0.84
C LEU A 84 15.28 -4.46 0.51
N THR A 85 14.53 -3.79 1.38
CA THR A 85 15.05 -3.21 2.63
C THR A 85 15.05 -4.19 3.79
N TYR A 86 14.22 -5.23 3.74
CA TYR A 86 14.05 -6.21 4.82
C TYR A 86 13.82 -7.61 4.27
N ASP A 87 14.17 -8.62 5.09
CA ASP A 87 13.78 -10.02 4.83
C ASP A 87 12.33 -10.23 5.27
N LEU A 88 11.41 -10.21 4.30
CA LEU A 88 9.98 -10.38 4.57
C LEU A 88 9.66 -11.75 5.19
N ALA A 89 10.37 -12.82 4.79
CA ALA A 89 10.12 -14.14 5.32
C ALA A 89 10.48 -14.22 6.82
N GLN A 90 11.58 -13.58 7.20
CA GLN A 90 11.98 -13.50 8.61
C GLN A 90 10.96 -12.68 9.42
N ILE A 91 10.52 -11.52 8.89
CA ILE A 91 9.52 -10.66 9.57
C ILE A 91 8.21 -11.43 9.81
N LEU A 92 7.72 -12.17 8.81
CA LEU A 92 6.50 -12.97 8.94
C LEU A 92 6.67 -14.08 9.98
N SER A 93 7.81 -14.78 9.97
CA SER A 93 8.12 -15.81 10.97
C SER A 93 8.18 -15.26 12.39
N ASP A 94 8.81 -14.09 12.57
CA ASP A 94 8.89 -13.43 13.88
C ASP A 94 7.51 -12.97 14.36
N ALA A 95 6.70 -12.44 13.46
CA ALA A 95 5.32 -12.02 13.76
C ALA A 95 4.45 -13.20 14.20
N ASP A 96 4.55 -14.35 13.52
CA ASP A 96 3.83 -15.58 13.87
C ASP A 96 4.27 -16.11 15.25
N ALA A 97 5.57 -16.08 15.55
CA ALA A 97 6.11 -16.48 16.84
C ALA A 97 5.59 -15.59 17.99
N ILE A 98 5.62 -14.26 17.80
CA ILE A 98 5.08 -13.29 18.77
C ILE A 98 3.58 -13.49 18.95
N ALA A 99 2.84 -13.69 17.87
CA ALA A 99 1.40 -13.93 17.92
C ALA A 99 1.08 -15.22 18.71
N ALA A 100 1.87 -16.28 18.54
CA ALA A 100 1.70 -17.52 19.28
C ALA A 100 1.94 -17.34 20.80
N GLU A 101 2.93 -16.51 21.18
CA GLU A 101 3.17 -16.18 22.60
C GLU A 101 2.03 -15.36 23.21
N LEU A 102 1.48 -14.40 22.45
CA LEU A 102 0.38 -13.56 22.92
C LEU A 102 -0.94 -14.32 23.03
N VAL A 103 -1.17 -15.33 22.20
CA VAL A 103 -2.36 -16.19 22.18
C VAL A 103 -2.04 -17.53 22.81
N ASP A 104 -1.57 -17.51 24.07
CA ASP A 104 -1.42 -18.76 24.85
C ASP A 104 -2.80 -19.27 25.30
N LEU A 105 -3.43 -20.04 24.43
CA LEU A 105 -4.73 -20.68 24.67
C LEU A 105 -4.69 -21.66 25.86
N SER A 106 -3.51 -22.12 26.29
CA SER A 106 -3.32 -23.04 27.42
C SER A 106 -3.64 -22.36 28.76
N ARG A 107 -3.53 -21.03 28.83
CA ARG A 107 -3.82 -20.23 30.03
C ARG A 107 -5.26 -19.72 30.12
N GLY A 108 -6.12 -20.11 29.16
CA GLY A 108 -7.56 -19.76 29.22
C GLY A 108 -7.89 -18.29 29.03
N GLY A 109 -6.95 -17.47 28.60
CA GLY A 109 -7.13 -16.04 28.36
C GLY A 109 -7.26 -15.71 26.88
N THR A 110 -8.47 -15.39 26.41
CA THR A 110 -8.66 -14.73 25.11
C THR A 110 -8.42 -13.23 25.27
N ILE A 111 -7.45 -12.68 24.52
CA ILE A 111 -7.12 -11.24 24.57
C ILE A 111 -8.18 -10.40 23.85
N GLN A 112 -8.99 -11.00 22.98
CA GLN A 112 -10.13 -10.33 22.32
C GLN A 112 -11.35 -11.24 22.26
N HIS A 113 -12.45 -10.82 22.87
CA HIS A 113 -13.79 -11.34 22.62
C HIS A 113 -14.43 -10.50 21.52
N TYR A 114 -14.59 -11.06 20.33
CA TYR A 114 -15.54 -10.54 19.36
C TYR A 114 -16.91 -11.12 19.76
N ALA A 115 -17.80 -10.28 20.28
CA ALA A 115 -19.21 -10.65 20.40
C ALA A 115 -19.82 -10.75 18.99
N PRO A 116 -20.67 -11.74 18.72
CA PRO A 116 -21.37 -11.88 17.44
C PRO A 116 -22.35 -10.73 17.18
#